data_c9a1c87471f5d4f5e645c30754d02ae9
#
_entry.id   c9a1c87471f5d4f5e645c30754d02ae9
#
_cell.length_a   1.000
_cell.length_b   1.000
_cell.length_c   1.000
_cell.angle_alpha   90.00
_cell.angle_beta   90.00
_cell.angle_gamma   90.00
#
_symmetry.space_group_name_H-M   'P 1'
#
loop_
_entity.id
_entity.type
_entity.pdbx_description
1 polymer ?
#
loop_
_entity_poly.entity_id
_entity_poly.type
_entity_poly.pdbx_seq_one_letter_code
_entity_poly.pdbx_strand_id
1 'polypeptide(L)'
;MESIKLKTNPKQNIIHPIPPHNGFGTEEDSMLNVKYLNFQYKVREYYADKFKRDKHILRFLSKLISPYPSDDERSFLLSFYCRDEAIQIYEIAGRNSGRKSGKFYEKQRVKNPYTNKYYTEKDFVIGNLIYVNKYTFKLIEMDEYTRKYMVSNPEIFRDSDIKNVVNRIRLGSNEYNDFEEFLVHLIYNIDPKCTHFVSKDDIVNGMKSFGIFLSEQEISTLVSRLNRSGNLYSMEDLYNYIASN
;
A
#
# COMPACT_ATOMS: atom_id res chain seq x y z
N MET A 1 45.70 0.99 -13.67
CA MET A 1 44.84 2.00 -12.98
C MET A 1 43.56 1.28 -12.60
N GLU A 2 43.50 0.74 -11.39
CA GLU A 2 42.34 0.09 -10.84
C GLU A 2 41.35 1.15 -10.30
N SER A 3 40.16 1.17 -10.85
CA SER A 3 39.09 2.03 -10.38
C SER A 3 38.56 1.51 -9.04
N ILE A 4 38.81 2.22 -7.97
CA ILE A 4 38.28 1.96 -6.64
C ILE A 4 36.75 2.19 -6.71
N LYS A 5 35.97 1.11 -6.80
CA LYS A 5 34.54 1.13 -6.60
C LYS A 5 34.27 1.31 -5.11
N LEU A 6 33.98 2.53 -4.69
CA LEU A 6 33.42 2.82 -3.37
C LEU A 6 32.05 2.15 -3.25
N LYS A 7 31.97 1.03 -2.54
CA LYS A 7 30.72 0.44 -2.07
C LYS A 7 30.16 1.36 -0.97
N THR A 8 29.32 2.31 -1.33
CA THR A 8 28.61 3.12 -0.35
C THR A 8 27.49 2.29 0.25
N ASN A 9 27.64 1.92 1.50
CA ASN A 9 26.60 1.31 2.32
C ASN A 9 25.57 2.40 2.64
N PRO A 10 24.26 2.28 2.29
CA PRO A 10 23.30 3.39 2.30
C PRO A 10 22.86 3.86 3.70
N LYS A 11 23.44 3.35 4.77
CA LYS A 11 23.03 3.67 6.16
C LYS A 11 24.09 4.30 7.04
N GLN A 12 25.28 4.63 6.52
CA GLN A 12 26.25 5.38 7.31
C GLN A 12 26.09 6.87 7.02
N ASN A 13 25.68 7.64 8.03
CA ASN A 13 25.81 9.09 8.03
C ASN A 13 27.30 9.41 7.90
N ILE A 14 27.75 9.76 6.70
CA ILE A 14 29.11 10.22 6.47
C ILE A 14 29.22 11.59 7.14
N ILE A 15 29.72 11.60 8.36
CA ILE A 15 30.04 12.84 9.06
C ILE A 15 31.47 13.15 8.63
N HIS A 16 31.65 14.23 7.87
CA HIS A 16 32.98 14.70 7.52
C HIS A 16 33.72 15.11 8.81
N PRO A 17 34.89 14.52 9.09
CA PRO A 17 35.69 14.95 10.23
C PRO A 17 36.17 16.40 10.02
N ILE A 18 36.37 17.11 11.12
CA ILE A 18 36.94 18.46 11.07
C ILE A 18 38.40 18.29 10.61
N PRO A 19 38.81 18.86 9.47
CA PRO A 19 40.20 18.77 9.02
C PRO A 19 41.11 19.52 9.99
N PRO A 20 42.34 19.09 10.17
CA PRO A 20 43.31 19.85 10.95
C PRO A 20 43.52 21.25 10.34
N HIS A 21 43.67 22.25 11.17
CA HIS A 21 43.91 23.62 10.72
C HIS A 21 45.23 23.68 9.95
N ASN A 22 45.17 24.15 8.71
CA ASN A 22 46.31 24.20 7.80
C ASN A 22 47.11 25.52 7.80
N GLY A 23 46.80 26.39 8.78
CA GLY A 23 47.45 27.70 8.92
C GLY A 23 46.87 28.82 8.04
N PHE A 24 45.84 28.54 7.24
CA PHE A 24 45.10 29.52 6.44
C PHE A 24 43.68 29.70 6.98
N GLY A 25 43.31 30.94 7.25
CA GLY A 25 41.98 31.27 7.83
C GLY A 25 41.93 31.02 9.36
N THR A 26 40.77 31.11 9.91
CA THR A 26 40.49 30.81 11.33
C THR A 26 40.05 29.36 11.51
N GLU A 27 40.20 28.83 12.71
CA GLU A 27 39.73 27.50 13.07
C GLU A 27 38.19 27.43 12.93
N GLU A 28 37.50 28.56 13.20
CA GLU A 28 36.09 28.73 13.04
C GLU A 28 35.61 28.59 11.58
N ASP A 29 36.37 29.12 10.61
CA ASP A 29 36.10 28.99 9.18
C ASP A 29 36.18 27.53 8.72
N SER A 30 37.13 26.76 9.24
CA SER A 30 37.25 25.33 8.97
C SER A 30 36.03 24.54 9.52
N MET A 31 35.58 24.86 10.73
CA MET A 31 34.39 24.26 11.33
C MET A 31 33.10 24.61 10.57
N LEU A 32 32.98 25.87 10.11
CA LEU A 32 31.81 26.30 9.31
C LEU A 32 31.76 25.56 7.97
N ASN A 33 32.89 25.35 7.29
CA ASN A 33 32.96 24.60 6.05
C ASN A 33 32.52 23.14 6.24
N VAL A 34 32.92 22.47 7.31
CA VAL A 34 32.51 21.10 7.61
C VAL A 34 31.02 21.03 7.93
N LYS A 35 30.49 21.98 8.71
CA LYS A 35 29.05 22.07 8.98
C LYS A 35 28.26 22.28 7.69
N TYR A 36 28.75 23.12 6.79
CA TYR A 36 28.12 23.39 5.50
C TYR A 36 28.12 22.15 4.59
N LEU A 37 29.24 21.43 4.49
CA LEU A 37 29.34 20.19 3.71
C LEU A 37 28.40 19.10 4.25
N ASN A 38 28.34 18.92 5.57
CA ASN A 38 27.44 17.97 6.21
C ASN A 38 25.97 18.36 6.01
N PHE A 39 25.66 19.65 6.02
CA PHE A 39 24.31 20.15 5.71
C PHE A 39 23.94 19.89 4.25
N GLN A 40 24.83 20.20 3.30
CA GLN A 40 24.58 19.96 1.87
C GLN A 40 24.38 18.47 1.55
N TYR A 41 25.13 17.58 2.22
CA TYR A 41 24.96 16.14 2.05
C TYR A 41 23.56 15.70 2.44
N LYS A 42 23.07 16.11 3.63
CA LYS A 42 21.70 15.83 4.08
C LYS A 42 20.64 16.38 3.14
N VAL A 43 20.83 17.58 2.64
CA VAL A 43 19.92 18.21 1.67
C VAL A 43 19.90 17.42 0.36
N ARG A 44 21.06 17.00 -0.17
CA ARG A 44 21.14 16.19 -1.40
C ARG A 44 20.44 14.84 -1.24
N GLU A 45 20.66 14.16 -0.11
CA GLU A 45 20.02 12.88 0.19
C GLU A 45 18.49 13.03 0.27
N TYR A 46 18.01 14.05 0.97
CA TYR A 46 16.59 14.38 1.04
C TYR A 46 15.97 14.62 -0.35
N TYR A 47 16.64 15.40 -1.20
CA TYR A 47 16.16 15.64 -2.56
C TYR A 47 16.23 14.39 -3.43
N ALA A 48 17.27 13.58 -3.33
CA ALA A 48 17.39 12.34 -4.08
C ALA A 48 16.24 11.37 -3.77
N ASP A 49 15.88 11.21 -2.49
CA ASP A 49 14.76 10.38 -2.09
C ASP A 49 13.42 10.99 -2.57
N LYS A 50 13.29 12.31 -2.49
CA LYS A 50 12.11 13.01 -2.99
C LYS A 50 11.94 12.82 -4.50
N PHE A 51 13.03 12.87 -5.28
CA PHE A 51 12.99 12.61 -6.72
C PHE A 51 12.68 11.16 -7.07
N LYS A 52 13.17 10.18 -6.29
CA LYS A 52 12.78 8.78 -6.47
C LYS A 52 11.28 8.59 -6.32
N ARG A 53 10.67 9.27 -5.34
CA ARG A 53 9.23 9.22 -5.06
C ARG A 53 8.37 10.05 -6.02
N ASP A 54 8.95 10.92 -6.84
CA ASP A 54 8.22 11.83 -7.73
C ASP A 54 7.34 11.12 -8.76
N LYS A 55 7.76 9.91 -9.15
CA LYS A 55 7.07 9.10 -10.16
C LYS A 55 5.90 8.28 -9.59
N HIS A 56 5.78 8.19 -8.25
CA HIS A 56 4.83 7.30 -7.63
C HIS A 56 3.57 8.05 -7.18
N ILE A 57 2.47 7.72 -7.85
CA ILE A 57 1.13 8.21 -7.49
C ILE A 57 0.27 6.97 -7.27
N LEU A 58 -0.19 6.78 -6.04
CA LEU A 58 -1.06 5.67 -5.68
C LEU A 58 -2.52 6.11 -5.91
N ARG A 59 -3.27 5.33 -6.68
CA ARG A 59 -4.64 5.65 -7.05
C ARG A 59 -5.60 4.60 -6.54
N PHE A 60 -6.65 5.08 -5.91
CA PHE A 60 -7.69 4.26 -5.33
C PHE A 60 -9.07 4.73 -5.78
N LEU A 61 -9.91 3.78 -6.16
CA LEU A 61 -11.33 4.01 -6.21
C LEU A 61 -11.87 4.03 -4.79
N SER A 62 -12.63 5.06 -4.43
CA SER A 62 -13.16 5.23 -3.09
C SER A 62 -14.64 5.61 -3.09
N LYS A 63 -15.33 5.25 -2.03
CA LYS A 63 -16.71 5.63 -1.75
C LYS A 63 -16.75 6.58 -0.57
N LEU A 64 -17.67 7.54 -0.65
CA LEU A 64 -17.94 8.45 0.45
C LEU A 64 -18.81 7.74 1.48
N ILE A 65 -18.41 7.76 2.75
CA ILE A 65 -19.25 7.34 3.85
C ILE A 65 -20.05 8.54 4.32
N SER A 66 -21.33 8.52 4.05
CA SER A 66 -22.27 9.59 4.35
C SER A 66 -23.56 9.01 4.91
N PRO A 67 -24.28 9.72 5.77
CA PRO A 67 -25.62 9.33 6.19
C PRO A 67 -26.69 9.52 5.10
N TYR A 68 -26.33 10.13 3.98
CA TYR A 68 -27.25 10.43 2.90
C TYR A 68 -27.21 9.37 1.80
N PRO A 69 -28.33 8.66 1.50
CA PRO A 69 -28.36 7.62 0.46
C PRO A 69 -27.97 8.13 -0.94
N SER A 70 -28.17 9.43 -1.19
CA SER A 70 -27.76 10.05 -2.45
C SER A 70 -26.25 10.02 -2.71
N ASP A 71 -25.44 9.79 -1.69
CA ASP A 71 -23.98 9.75 -1.78
C ASP A 71 -23.45 8.33 -2.05
N ASP A 72 -24.26 7.28 -1.86
CA ASP A 72 -23.87 5.89 -2.08
C ASP A 72 -23.48 5.59 -3.53
N GLU A 73 -24.14 6.27 -4.48
CA GLU A 73 -23.84 6.14 -5.91
C GLU A 73 -22.59 6.90 -6.34
N ARG A 74 -22.07 7.79 -5.49
CA ARG A 74 -20.89 8.60 -5.81
C ARG A 74 -19.63 7.77 -5.77
N SER A 75 -18.76 7.99 -6.76
CA SER A 75 -17.46 7.34 -6.85
C SER A 75 -16.38 8.41 -6.95
N PHE A 76 -15.28 8.17 -6.26
CA PHE A 76 -14.17 9.11 -6.17
C PHE A 76 -12.87 8.40 -6.51
N LEU A 77 -12.01 9.07 -7.26
CA LEU A 77 -10.64 8.69 -7.46
C LEU A 77 -9.77 9.46 -6.48
N LEU A 78 -9.25 8.75 -5.48
CA LEU A 78 -8.32 9.29 -4.52
C LEU A 78 -6.89 9.00 -5.01
N SER A 79 -6.09 10.05 -5.14
CA SER A 79 -4.70 9.97 -5.58
C SER A 79 -3.79 10.45 -4.46
N PHE A 80 -2.86 9.59 -4.04
CA PHE A 80 -1.81 9.93 -3.08
C PHE A 80 -0.48 10.10 -3.81
N TYR A 81 0.11 11.27 -3.68
CA TYR A 81 1.38 11.65 -4.27
C TYR A 81 2.51 11.37 -3.29
N CYS A 82 3.27 10.29 -3.49
CA CYS A 82 4.31 9.85 -2.55
C CYS A 82 5.41 10.89 -2.33
N ARG A 83 5.74 11.71 -3.35
CA ARG A 83 6.72 12.78 -3.25
C ARG A 83 6.35 13.85 -2.23
N ASP A 84 5.11 14.31 -2.32
CA ASP A 84 4.64 15.48 -1.59
C ASP A 84 3.84 15.09 -0.34
N GLU A 85 3.58 13.78 -0.17
CA GLU A 85 2.68 13.23 0.86
C GLU A 85 1.32 13.94 0.81
N ALA A 86 0.83 14.19 -0.39
CA ALA A 86 -0.37 14.97 -0.64
C ALA A 86 -1.48 14.11 -1.23
N ILE A 87 -2.71 14.43 -0.85
CA ILE A 87 -3.93 13.78 -1.33
C ILE A 87 -4.63 14.71 -2.31
N GLN A 88 -5.13 14.15 -3.39
CA GLN A 88 -6.06 14.78 -4.32
C GLN A 88 -7.24 13.86 -4.53
N ILE A 89 -8.45 14.41 -4.57
CA ILE A 89 -9.66 13.63 -4.80
C ILE A 89 -10.42 14.22 -5.99
N TYR A 90 -10.78 13.33 -6.90
CA TYR A 90 -11.56 13.65 -8.09
C TYR A 90 -12.88 12.87 -8.05
N GLU A 91 -14.00 13.54 -8.25
CA GLU A 91 -15.30 12.88 -8.33
C GLU A 91 -15.54 12.36 -9.75
N ILE A 92 -15.88 11.08 -9.84
CA ILE A 92 -16.22 10.41 -11.10
C ILE A 92 -17.76 10.36 -11.17
N ALA A 93 -18.34 11.14 -12.07
CA ALA A 93 -19.77 11.10 -12.29
C ALA A 93 -20.17 9.82 -13.04
N GLY A 94 -21.15 9.11 -12.51
CA GLY A 94 -21.80 8.02 -13.22
C GLY A 94 -22.58 8.51 -14.45
N ARG A 95 -22.76 7.63 -15.42
CA ARG A 95 -23.57 7.92 -16.62
C ARG A 95 -25.00 8.21 -16.17
N ASN A 96 -25.58 9.32 -16.61
CA ASN A 96 -26.92 9.78 -16.27
C ASN A 96 -27.18 10.13 -14.79
N SER A 97 -26.12 10.36 -14.00
CA SER A 97 -26.25 10.73 -12.58
C SER A 97 -26.70 12.18 -12.36
N GLY A 98 -26.79 13.00 -13.41
CA GLY A 98 -27.03 14.44 -13.31
C GLY A 98 -25.88 15.24 -12.67
N ARG A 99 -24.76 14.59 -12.34
CA ARG A 99 -23.57 15.18 -11.73
C ARG A 99 -22.48 15.39 -12.75
N LYS A 100 -21.57 16.30 -12.47
CA LYS A 100 -20.39 16.53 -13.31
C LYS A 100 -19.14 15.97 -12.63
N SER A 101 -18.34 15.22 -13.38
CA SER A 101 -16.99 14.84 -12.92
C SER A 101 -16.14 16.06 -12.71
N GLY A 102 -15.36 16.08 -11.64
CA GLY A 102 -14.52 17.23 -11.34
C GLY A 102 -13.62 17.02 -10.13
N LYS A 103 -12.74 17.98 -9.89
CA LYS A 103 -11.93 18.02 -8.70
C LYS A 103 -12.82 18.24 -7.48
N PHE A 104 -12.79 17.29 -6.55
CA PHE A 104 -13.50 17.37 -5.28
C PHE A 104 -12.62 17.98 -4.19
N TYR A 105 -11.34 17.62 -4.21
CA TYR A 105 -10.35 18.09 -3.25
C TYR A 105 -9.01 18.37 -3.95
N GLU A 106 -8.49 19.58 -3.77
CA GLU A 106 -7.23 20.01 -4.37
C GLU A 106 -6.04 19.28 -3.71
N LYS A 107 -4.94 19.14 -4.46
CA LYS A 107 -3.72 18.48 -4.00
C LYS A 107 -3.11 19.21 -2.81
N GLN A 108 -3.19 18.61 -1.62
CA GLN A 108 -2.56 19.15 -0.41
C GLN A 108 -2.31 18.05 0.62
N ARG A 109 -1.43 18.33 1.57
CA ARG A 109 -1.16 17.42 2.71
C ARG A 109 -2.32 17.47 3.69
N VAL A 110 -2.77 16.30 4.12
CA VAL A 110 -3.90 16.16 5.04
C VAL A 110 -3.42 15.47 6.32
N LYS A 111 -3.91 15.94 7.45
CA LYS A 111 -3.70 15.28 8.74
C LYS A 111 -4.86 14.35 9.04
N ASN A 112 -4.52 13.18 9.57
CA ASN A 112 -5.52 12.29 10.15
C ASN A 112 -6.03 12.93 11.47
N PRO A 113 -7.33 13.17 11.61
CA PRO A 113 -7.90 13.84 12.78
C PRO A 113 -7.72 13.06 14.09
N TYR A 114 -7.59 11.72 14.01
CA TYR A 114 -7.46 10.86 15.19
C TYR A 114 -6.01 10.77 15.69
N THR A 115 -5.03 10.75 14.78
CA THR A 115 -3.61 10.62 15.14
C THR A 115 -2.88 11.95 15.16
N ASN A 116 -3.48 13.01 14.61
CA ASN A 116 -2.91 14.34 14.37
C ASN A 116 -1.58 14.32 13.56
N LYS A 117 -1.32 13.21 12.83
CA LYS A 117 -0.17 13.05 11.95
C LYS A 117 -0.61 13.20 10.50
N TYR A 118 0.31 13.61 9.62
CA TYR A 118 0.04 13.59 8.19
C TYR A 118 -0.06 12.17 7.69
N TYR A 119 -0.95 11.96 6.71
CA TYR A 119 -1.04 10.68 6.02
C TYR A 119 0.26 10.35 5.29
N THR A 120 0.65 9.10 5.37
CA THR A 120 1.80 8.50 4.70
C THR A 120 1.33 7.40 3.77
N GLU A 121 2.19 6.90 2.89
CA GLU A 121 1.84 5.82 1.96
C GLU A 121 1.31 4.55 2.65
N LYS A 122 1.71 4.29 3.91
CA LYS A 122 1.28 3.13 4.71
C LYS A 122 -0.21 3.15 5.05
N ASP A 123 -0.81 4.34 5.07
CA ASP A 123 -2.21 4.51 5.46
C ASP A 123 -3.17 4.14 4.29
N PHE A 124 -2.62 4.05 3.05
CA PHE A 124 -3.41 3.81 1.85
C PHE A 124 -3.43 2.34 1.48
N VAL A 125 -4.30 1.59 2.14
CA VAL A 125 -4.61 0.18 1.84
C VAL A 125 -6.12 0.01 1.64
N ILE A 126 -6.52 -0.99 0.85
CA ILE A 126 -7.95 -1.27 0.61
C ILE A 126 -8.65 -1.56 1.94
N GLY A 127 -9.84 -1.00 2.10
CA GLY A 127 -10.64 -1.12 3.32
C GLY A 127 -10.41 0.02 4.32
N ASN A 128 -9.29 0.73 4.26
CA ASN A 128 -9.01 1.84 5.16
C ASN A 128 -9.92 3.04 4.89
N LEU A 129 -10.12 3.79 5.98
CA LEU A 129 -10.88 5.03 5.98
C LEU A 129 -9.92 6.22 5.96
N ILE A 130 -10.07 7.07 4.96
CA ILE A 130 -9.30 8.31 4.81
C ILE A 130 -10.20 9.50 5.12
N TYR A 131 -9.81 10.25 6.14
CA TYR A 131 -10.55 11.43 6.60
C TYR A 131 -9.96 12.69 5.97
N VAL A 132 -10.76 13.37 5.17
CA VAL A 132 -10.37 14.62 4.50
C VAL A 132 -11.38 15.68 4.85
N ASN A 133 -10.98 16.65 5.68
CA ASN A 133 -11.87 17.66 6.27
C ASN A 133 -13.04 16.98 7.01
N LYS A 134 -14.27 17.23 6.55
CA LYS A 134 -15.51 16.66 7.11
C LYS A 134 -15.98 15.38 6.41
N TYR A 135 -15.22 14.89 5.42
CA TYR A 135 -15.61 13.75 4.61
C TYR A 135 -14.77 12.52 4.97
N THR A 136 -15.41 11.35 4.93
CA THR A 136 -14.77 10.06 5.15
C THR A 136 -14.86 9.23 3.88
N PHE A 137 -13.73 8.80 3.38
CA PHE A 137 -13.63 7.98 2.17
C PHE A 137 -13.15 6.58 2.52
N LYS A 138 -13.88 5.54 2.10
CA LYS A 138 -13.43 4.15 2.18
C LYS A 138 -12.75 3.78 0.86
N LEU A 139 -11.52 3.27 0.93
CA LEU A 139 -10.79 2.76 -0.22
C LEU A 139 -11.33 1.39 -0.61
N ILE A 140 -11.78 1.22 -1.86
CA ILE A 140 -12.46 0.00 -2.34
C ILE A 140 -11.55 -0.81 -3.27
N GLU A 141 -10.94 -0.14 -4.24
CA GLU A 141 -10.10 -0.75 -5.26
C GLU A 141 -8.88 0.12 -5.53
N MET A 142 -7.86 -0.47 -6.14
CA MET A 142 -6.65 0.24 -6.57
C MET A 142 -6.37 -0.04 -8.05
N ASP A 143 -5.64 0.86 -8.69
CA ASP A 143 -5.17 0.64 -10.05
C ASP A 143 -4.02 -0.39 -10.10
N GLU A 144 -3.76 -0.91 -11.28
CA GLU A 144 -2.73 -1.93 -11.50
C GLU A 144 -1.33 -1.43 -11.15
N TYR A 145 -1.06 -0.15 -11.38
CA TYR A 145 0.20 0.47 -11.01
C TYR A 145 0.41 0.47 -9.49
N THR A 146 -0.60 0.92 -8.73
CA THR A 146 -0.58 0.92 -7.26
C THR A 146 -0.38 -0.48 -6.70
N ARG A 147 -1.06 -1.47 -7.29
CA ARG A 147 -0.90 -2.88 -6.90
C ARG A 147 0.54 -3.35 -7.08
N LYS A 148 1.13 -3.12 -8.25
CA LYS A 148 2.54 -3.48 -8.51
C LYS A 148 3.50 -2.78 -7.57
N TYR A 149 3.25 -1.51 -7.29
CA TYR A 149 4.07 -0.75 -6.35
C TYR A 149 4.01 -1.33 -4.93
N MET A 150 2.81 -1.67 -4.43
CA MET A 150 2.64 -2.26 -3.10
C MET A 150 3.31 -3.63 -2.98
N VAL A 151 3.14 -4.50 -3.98
CA VAL A 151 3.81 -5.83 -4.03
C VAL A 151 5.32 -5.70 -4.07
N SER A 152 5.85 -4.66 -4.74
CA SER A 152 7.30 -4.43 -4.82
C SER A 152 7.90 -3.83 -3.54
N ASN A 153 7.07 -3.35 -2.61
CA ASN A 153 7.49 -2.73 -1.37
C ASN A 153 6.83 -3.40 -0.13
N PRO A 154 7.09 -4.70 0.11
CA PRO A 154 6.44 -5.46 1.18
C PRO A 154 6.80 -4.96 2.59
N GLU A 155 7.93 -4.29 2.75
CA GLU A 155 8.36 -3.63 3.99
C GLU A 155 7.44 -2.47 4.40
N ILE A 156 6.80 -1.83 3.42
CA ILE A 156 5.83 -0.75 3.63
C ILE A 156 4.41 -1.32 3.73
N PHE A 157 4.07 -2.25 2.82
CA PHE A 157 2.73 -2.82 2.65
C PHE A 157 2.72 -4.32 2.94
N ARG A 158 2.75 -4.70 4.20
CA ARG A 158 2.79 -6.10 4.64
C ARG A 158 1.59 -6.91 4.16
N ASP A 159 0.41 -6.30 4.12
CA ASP A 159 -0.85 -6.93 3.68
C ASP A 159 -0.90 -7.16 2.15
N SER A 160 0.06 -6.60 1.40
CA SER A 160 0.22 -6.82 -0.03
C SER A 160 1.27 -7.89 -0.35
N ASP A 161 1.95 -8.42 0.67
CA ASP A 161 2.87 -9.55 0.52
C ASP A 161 2.10 -10.86 0.61
N ILE A 162 2.03 -11.56 -0.50
CA ILE A 162 1.30 -12.81 -0.62
C ILE A 162 1.84 -13.91 0.30
N LYS A 163 3.15 -13.91 0.59
CA LYS A 163 3.74 -14.89 1.52
C LYS A 163 3.17 -14.70 2.93
N ASN A 164 2.98 -13.46 3.35
CA ASN A 164 2.35 -13.17 4.63
C ASN A 164 0.90 -13.64 4.66
N VAL A 165 0.15 -13.44 3.55
CA VAL A 165 -1.24 -13.91 3.43
C VAL A 165 -1.32 -15.44 3.53
N VAL A 166 -0.49 -16.15 2.77
CA VAL A 166 -0.46 -17.63 2.81
C VAL A 166 -0.04 -18.14 4.19
N ASN A 167 0.96 -17.54 4.82
CA ASN A 167 1.36 -17.89 6.18
C ASN A 167 0.22 -17.69 7.18
N ARG A 168 -0.60 -16.67 7.03
CA ARG A 168 -1.79 -16.45 7.86
C ARG A 168 -2.83 -17.54 7.67
N ILE A 169 -3.04 -17.99 6.42
CA ILE A 169 -3.94 -19.11 6.12
C ILE A 169 -3.40 -20.39 6.75
N ARG A 170 -2.09 -20.63 6.67
CA ARG A 170 -1.45 -21.79 7.32
C ARG A 170 -1.58 -21.78 8.83
N LEU A 171 -1.52 -20.63 9.47
CA LEU A 171 -1.75 -20.55 10.92
C LEU A 171 -3.18 -20.96 11.31
N GLY A 172 -4.14 -20.83 10.41
CA GLY A 172 -5.51 -21.34 10.62
C GLY A 172 -5.62 -22.88 10.57
N SER A 173 -4.59 -23.58 10.07
CA SER A 173 -4.59 -25.04 9.99
C SER A 173 -4.10 -25.76 11.27
N ASN A 174 -3.84 -25.04 12.36
CA ASN A 174 -3.26 -25.61 13.59
C ASN A 174 -4.07 -26.75 14.23
N GLU A 175 -5.35 -26.87 13.90
CA GLU A 175 -6.24 -27.93 14.40
C GLU A 175 -6.20 -29.21 13.52
N TYR A 176 -5.53 -29.16 12.37
CA TYR A 176 -5.43 -30.27 11.40
C TYR A 176 -4.05 -30.90 11.47
N ASN A 177 -4.00 -32.24 11.30
CA ASN A 177 -2.75 -32.97 11.30
C ASN A 177 -1.97 -32.80 10.01
N ASP A 178 -2.67 -32.52 8.90
CA ASP A 178 -2.10 -32.32 7.58
C ASP A 178 -2.66 -31.03 6.95
N PHE A 179 -1.78 -30.25 6.35
CA PHE A 179 -2.14 -29.01 5.66
C PHE A 179 -2.98 -29.29 4.39
N GLU A 180 -2.74 -30.38 3.70
CA GLU A 180 -3.53 -30.78 2.52
C GLU A 180 -4.97 -31.10 2.92
N GLU A 181 -5.16 -31.86 4.01
CA GLU A 181 -6.48 -32.15 4.55
C GLU A 181 -7.24 -30.87 4.92
N PHE A 182 -6.57 -29.95 5.59
CA PHE A 182 -7.13 -28.61 5.88
C PHE A 182 -7.56 -27.87 4.60
N LEU A 183 -6.71 -27.84 3.56
CA LEU A 183 -7.04 -27.16 2.31
C LEU A 183 -8.26 -27.77 1.62
N VAL A 184 -8.38 -29.09 1.60
CA VAL A 184 -9.56 -29.77 1.03
C VAL A 184 -10.83 -29.34 1.77
N HIS A 185 -10.80 -29.33 3.11
CA HIS A 185 -11.93 -28.89 3.91
C HIS A 185 -12.27 -27.40 3.71
N LEU A 186 -11.25 -26.55 3.62
CA LEU A 186 -11.42 -25.12 3.35
C LEU A 186 -12.09 -24.89 1.99
N ILE A 187 -11.59 -25.55 0.93
CA ILE A 187 -12.13 -25.47 -0.42
C ILE A 187 -13.58 -25.94 -0.48
N TYR A 188 -13.87 -27.10 0.15
CA TYR A 188 -15.25 -27.61 0.22
C TYR A 188 -16.19 -26.69 0.96
N ASN A 189 -15.72 -25.99 1.98
CA ASN A 189 -16.54 -25.01 2.71
C ASN A 189 -16.79 -23.74 1.87
N ILE A 190 -15.82 -23.30 1.09
CA ILE A 190 -15.97 -22.12 0.19
C ILE A 190 -16.91 -22.46 -0.98
N ASP A 191 -16.78 -23.66 -1.57
CA ASP A 191 -17.60 -24.11 -2.71
C ASP A 191 -18.27 -25.46 -2.44
N PRO A 192 -19.28 -25.51 -1.58
CA PRO A 192 -19.97 -26.77 -1.23
C PRO A 192 -20.73 -27.37 -2.41
N LYS A 193 -21.01 -26.59 -3.46
CA LYS A 193 -21.70 -27.04 -4.67
C LYS A 193 -20.78 -27.50 -5.78
N CYS A 194 -19.46 -27.42 -5.58
CA CYS A 194 -18.44 -27.77 -6.57
C CYS A 194 -18.65 -27.06 -7.92
N THR A 195 -18.94 -25.77 -7.85
CA THR A 195 -19.16 -24.92 -9.04
C THR A 195 -17.86 -24.53 -9.73
N HIS A 196 -16.70 -24.75 -9.07
CA HIS A 196 -15.35 -24.37 -9.46
C HIS A 196 -15.08 -22.86 -9.57
N PHE A 197 -16.11 -22.05 -9.48
CA PHE A 197 -16.02 -20.58 -9.52
C PHE A 197 -16.85 -19.97 -8.41
N VAL A 198 -16.23 -19.13 -7.60
CA VAL A 198 -16.83 -18.51 -6.41
C VAL A 198 -16.66 -17.00 -6.41
N SER A 199 -17.54 -16.33 -5.68
CA SER A 199 -17.44 -14.89 -5.48
C SER A 199 -16.37 -14.54 -4.44
N LYS A 200 -15.94 -13.28 -4.42
CA LYS A 200 -15.04 -12.78 -3.37
C LYS A 200 -15.64 -12.96 -1.97
N ASP A 201 -16.96 -12.76 -1.85
CA ASP A 201 -17.66 -12.85 -0.56
C ASP A 201 -17.72 -14.29 -0.05
N ASP A 202 -17.86 -15.28 -0.93
CA ASP A 202 -17.83 -16.69 -0.56
C ASP A 202 -16.44 -17.10 -0.03
N ILE A 203 -15.36 -16.62 -0.67
CA ILE A 203 -13.99 -16.83 -0.19
C ILE A 203 -13.82 -16.23 1.22
N VAL A 204 -14.27 -14.99 1.42
CA VAL A 204 -14.18 -14.32 2.73
C VAL A 204 -14.96 -15.07 3.80
N ASN A 205 -16.19 -15.50 3.50
CA ASN A 205 -17.06 -16.17 4.45
C ASN A 205 -16.51 -17.58 4.77
N GLY A 206 -16.04 -18.31 3.76
CA GLY A 206 -15.42 -19.62 3.95
C GLY A 206 -14.15 -19.54 4.80
N MET A 207 -13.29 -18.54 4.61
CA MET A 207 -12.11 -18.35 5.47
C MET A 207 -12.49 -17.98 6.91
N LYS A 208 -13.49 -17.11 7.09
CA LYS A 208 -13.98 -16.74 8.43
C LYS A 208 -14.52 -17.93 9.22
N SER A 209 -15.17 -18.90 8.57
CA SER A 209 -15.70 -20.11 9.24
C SER A 209 -14.59 -20.98 9.83
N PHE A 210 -13.35 -20.89 9.29
CA PHE A 210 -12.14 -21.51 9.82
C PHE A 210 -11.37 -20.60 10.78
N GLY A 211 -11.96 -19.49 11.22
CA GLY A 211 -11.29 -18.54 12.10
C GLY A 211 -10.19 -17.71 11.45
N ILE A 212 -10.09 -17.73 10.11
CA ILE A 212 -9.08 -16.98 9.35
C ILE A 212 -9.66 -15.61 8.97
N PHE A 213 -9.19 -14.59 9.66
CA PHE A 213 -9.61 -13.21 9.41
C PHE A 213 -8.55 -12.47 8.59
N LEU A 214 -8.83 -12.31 7.29
CA LEU A 214 -7.99 -11.53 6.38
C LEU A 214 -8.51 -10.11 6.24
N SER A 215 -7.60 -9.14 6.11
CA SER A 215 -7.96 -7.75 5.78
C SER A 215 -8.50 -7.63 4.35
N GLU A 216 -9.23 -6.58 4.04
CA GLU A 216 -9.72 -6.34 2.66
C GLU A 216 -8.57 -6.25 1.66
N GLN A 217 -7.40 -5.74 2.10
CA GLN A 217 -6.17 -5.68 1.30
C GLN A 217 -5.60 -7.07 1.04
N GLU A 218 -5.49 -7.91 2.08
CA GLU A 218 -4.99 -9.29 1.96
C GLU A 218 -5.86 -10.12 1.02
N ILE A 219 -7.18 -9.99 1.13
CA ILE A 219 -8.13 -10.64 0.23
C ILE A 219 -7.94 -10.12 -1.20
N SER A 220 -7.80 -8.81 -1.40
CA SER A 220 -7.53 -8.23 -2.72
C SER A 220 -6.21 -8.75 -3.31
N THR A 221 -5.18 -8.91 -2.48
CA THR A 221 -3.88 -9.46 -2.88
C THR A 221 -4.01 -10.91 -3.32
N LEU A 222 -4.70 -11.74 -2.55
CA LEU A 222 -4.94 -13.15 -2.86
C LEU A 222 -5.73 -13.30 -4.17
N VAL A 223 -6.89 -12.64 -4.24
CA VAL A 223 -7.82 -12.72 -5.38
C VAL A 223 -7.18 -12.21 -6.68
N SER A 224 -6.24 -11.25 -6.60
CA SER A 224 -5.53 -10.73 -7.78
C SER A 224 -4.63 -11.76 -8.47
N ARG A 225 -4.36 -12.89 -7.83
CA ARG A 225 -3.54 -13.99 -8.35
C ARG A 225 -4.36 -15.10 -8.99
N LEU A 226 -5.67 -15.10 -8.79
CA LEU A 226 -6.58 -16.11 -9.30
C LEU A 226 -7.09 -15.75 -10.69
N ASN A 227 -7.33 -16.76 -11.53
CA ASN A 227 -8.02 -16.55 -12.78
C ASN A 227 -9.46 -16.12 -12.53
N ARG A 228 -9.90 -15.17 -13.34
CA ARG A 228 -11.18 -14.50 -13.18
C ARG A 228 -12.09 -14.78 -14.37
N SER A 229 -13.32 -15.17 -14.09
CA SER A 229 -14.43 -15.23 -15.05
C SER A 229 -15.52 -14.25 -14.62
N GLY A 230 -15.53 -13.04 -15.19
CA GLY A 230 -16.41 -11.97 -14.73
C GLY A 230 -16.09 -11.53 -13.30
N ASN A 231 -17.01 -11.75 -12.36
CA ASN A 231 -16.86 -11.46 -10.94
C ASN A 231 -16.56 -12.70 -10.09
N LEU A 232 -16.32 -13.84 -10.74
CA LEU A 232 -16.02 -15.11 -10.08
C LEU A 232 -14.55 -15.47 -10.22
N TYR A 233 -14.03 -16.23 -9.25
CA TYR A 233 -12.64 -16.63 -9.15
C TYR A 233 -12.53 -18.16 -9.15
N SER A 234 -11.48 -18.68 -9.80
CA SER A 234 -11.22 -20.12 -9.91
C SER A 234 -10.79 -20.70 -8.57
N MET A 235 -11.48 -21.76 -8.13
CA MET A 235 -11.15 -22.51 -6.93
C MET A 235 -9.92 -23.40 -7.09
N GLU A 236 -9.69 -23.92 -8.28
CA GLU A 236 -8.51 -24.70 -8.61
C GLU A 236 -7.23 -23.87 -8.46
N ASP A 237 -7.27 -22.63 -8.96
CA ASP A 237 -6.14 -21.72 -8.81
C ASP A 237 -5.90 -21.36 -7.34
N LEU A 238 -6.97 -21.16 -6.57
CA LEU A 238 -6.86 -20.86 -5.14
C LEU A 238 -6.16 -22.01 -4.41
N TYR A 239 -6.59 -23.26 -4.65
CA TYR A 239 -5.96 -24.44 -4.08
C TYR A 239 -4.48 -24.53 -4.47
N ASN A 240 -4.20 -24.53 -5.77
CA ASN A 240 -2.83 -24.65 -6.29
C ASN A 240 -1.93 -23.54 -5.77
N TYR A 241 -2.46 -22.33 -5.65
CA TYR A 241 -1.71 -21.18 -5.18
C TYR A 241 -1.34 -21.28 -3.69
N ILE A 242 -2.28 -21.70 -2.84
CA ILE A 242 -2.04 -21.85 -1.40
C ILE A 242 -1.17 -23.09 -1.13
N ALA A 243 -1.33 -24.18 -1.89
CA ALA A 243 -0.55 -25.39 -1.74
C ALA A 243 0.92 -25.22 -2.14
N SER A 244 1.18 -24.41 -3.20
CA SER A 244 2.54 -24.22 -3.76
C SER A 244 3.39 -23.17 -3.05
N ASN A 245 2.82 -22.32 -2.22
CA ASN A 245 3.52 -21.25 -1.49
C ASN A 245 3.50 -21.48 0.02
#